data_bdaf72465428ec720e3a535fc77d1131
#
_entry.id   bdaf72465428ec720e3a535fc77d1131
#
_cell.length_a   1.000
_cell.length_b   1.000
_cell.length_c   1.000
_cell.angle_alpha   90.00
_cell.angle_beta   90.00
_cell.angle_gamma   90.00
#
_symmetry.space_group_name_H-M   'P 1'
#
loop_
_entity.id
_entity.type
_entity.pdbx_description
1 polymer ?
#
loop_
_entity_poly.entity_id
_entity_poly.type
_entity_poly.pdbx_seq_one_letter_code
_entity_poly.pdbx_strand_id
1 'polypeptide(L)'
;MTKRDRFFNPLRQAKTASAVALIVDITHQLQSYESYFGLRKRLRKKRDLEIFNRQIEAIICEAVHRHLTGADKRIAISLSNRHLGRKDSESKILNNTLSQNIKNLASPEMSFLELQAGNQKTAEVTSFWAGKRLITRINERKLTYLDLTLEKTKNVIELRETKAHGQAKGKLIKYPETELTTQYRDEMEQINAFLRDADICYQGEKDIDDSRVELKRIFNNGCFEQGGRLYGGFWIAMKSADLRDITIDDEWVTALDYGQMAIRLAYSLAKAPIHFEDAYTLDRKTDSAREVIKRLMNIMLNAPTTKTWAVPKRLSAMQKDSDFQRNLISEIKEFHKPIAHLFGGQYGMKFMFLESEILIDVLLDLNSKGIVGLPIHDCILVKESAQKIAKEVMLRVFKQHTNLDATVAVEAL
;
A
#
# COMPACT_ATOMS: atom_id res chain seq x y z
N MET A 1 4.35 -24.61 7.12
CA MET A 1 4.22 -23.24 6.59
C MET A 1 5.52 -22.52 6.90
N THR A 2 6.31 -22.16 5.90
CA THR A 2 7.51 -21.34 6.09
C THR A 2 7.08 -19.98 6.59
N LYS A 3 7.47 -19.61 7.80
CA LYS A 3 7.31 -18.24 8.32
C LYS A 3 7.94 -17.30 7.30
N ARG A 4 7.16 -16.36 6.74
CA ARG A 4 7.70 -15.33 5.86
C ARG A 4 8.47 -14.35 6.74
N ASP A 5 9.78 -14.31 6.58
CA ASP A 5 10.60 -13.31 7.24
C ASP A 5 10.10 -11.91 6.90
N ARG A 6 10.08 -11.01 7.88
CA ARG A 6 9.76 -9.60 7.67
C ARG A 6 10.89 -8.95 6.89
N PHE A 7 10.56 -8.21 5.83
CA PHE A 7 11.55 -7.55 5.01
C PHE A 7 12.05 -6.24 5.64
N PHE A 8 13.33 -5.96 5.39
CA PHE A 8 14.00 -4.73 5.82
C PHE A 8 13.24 -3.48 5.37
N ASN A 9 12.91 -2.60 6.33
CA ASN A 9 12.28 -1.31 6.10
C ASN A 9 13.34 -0.20 6.10
N PRO A 10 13.71 0.37 4.93
CA PRO A 10 14.75 1.39 4.83
C PRO A 10 14.35 2.76 5.39
N LEU A 11 13.07 2.95 5.76
CA LEU A 11 12.54 4.22 6.24
C LEU A 11 12.62 4.39 7.76
N ARG A 12 12.97 3.33 8.51
CA ARG A 12 13.02 3.41 9.97
C ARG A 12 14.14 4.33 10.45
N GLN A 13 13.82 5.15 11.45
CA GLN A 13 14.68 6.19 12.01
C GLN A 13 14.62 6.21 13.53
N ALA A 14 15.66 6.80 14.14
CA ALA A 14 15.64 7.17 15.55
C ALA A 14 14.78 8.42 15.76
N LYS A 15 13.91 8.39 16.78
CA LYS A 15 13.01 9.49 17.14
C LYS A 15 13.51 10.26 18.36
N THR A 16 13.96 9.56 19.39
CA THR A 16 14.40 10.19 20.66
C THR A 16 15.90 10.45 20.69
N ALA A 17 16.31 11.36 21.55
CA ALA A 17 17.74 11.67 21.77
C ALA A 17 18.56 10.43 22.17
N SER A 18 17.97 9.51 22.96
CA SER A 18 18.64 8.26 23.37
C SER A 18 18.91 7.33 22.18
N ALA A 19 17.90 7.17 21.28
CA ALA A 19 18.04 6.38 20.07
C ALA A 19 19.05 7.03 19.09
N VAL A 20 18.98 8.36 18.89
CA VAL A 20 19.94 9.10 18.05
C VAL A 20 21.36 8.92 18.58
N ALA A 21 21.60 9.04 19.89
CA ALA A 21 22.91 8.85 20.49
C ALA A 21 23.45 7.43 20.27
N LEU A 22 22.59 6.40 20.30
CA LEU A 22 22.98 5.03 19.95
C LEU A 22 23.47 4.94 18.49
N ILE A 23 22.74 5.54 17.55
CA ILE A 23 23.11 5.50 16.13
C ILE A 23 24.43 6.21 15.89
N VAL A 24 24.63 7.38 16.50
CA VAL A 24 25.90 8.13 16.40
C VAL A 24 27.07 7.32 16.94
N ASP A 25 26.94 6.71 18.11
CA ASP A 25 27.96 5.86 18.75
C ASP A 25 28.33 4.67 17.84
N ILE A 26 27.36 3.92 17.32
CA ILE A 26 27.61 2.78 16.42
C ILE A 26 28.25 3.24 15.10
N THR A 27 27.83 4.38 14.57
CA THR A 27 28.38 4.95 13.33
C THR A 27 29.86 5.27 13.49
N HIS A 28 30.25 5.91 14.59
CA HIS A 28 31.65 6.23 14.89
C HIS A 28 32.47 4.95 15.09
N GLN A 29 31.94 3.97 15.79
CA GLN A 29 32.63 2.69 15.98
C GLN A 29 32.83 1.95 14.66
N LEU A 30 31.87 1.97 13.74
CA LEU A 30 32.02 1.36 12.43
C LEU A 30 33.07 2.11 11.57
N GLN A 31 33.11 3.44 11.64
CA GLN A 31 34.15 4.23 10.95
C GLN A 31 35.57 3.90 11.49
N SER A 32 35.70 3.77 12.80
CA SER A 32 36.94 3.37 13.45
C SER A 32 37.38 1.95 13.03
N TYR A 33 36.41 1.02 13.00
CA TYR A 33 36.62 -0.35 12.52
C TYR A 33 37.09 -0.39 11.06
N GLU A 34 36.42 0.36 10.16
CA GLU A 34 36.84 0.45 8.76
C GLU A 34 38.29 1.01 8.61
N SER A 35 38.63 1.99 9.42
CA SER A 35 39.98 2.59 9.42
C SER A 35 41.04 1.60 9.92
N TYR A 36 40.74 0.95 11.06
CA TYR A 36 41.68 0.01 11.69
C TYR A 36 42.01 -1.19 10.79
N PHE A 37 41.00 -1.76 10.15
CA PHE A 37 41.17 -2.90 9.25
C PHE A 37 41.52 -2.50 7.80
N GLY A 38 41.72 -1.22 7.52
CA GLY A 38 42.09 -0.74 6.18
C GLY A 38 41.02 -1.02 5.12
N LEU A 39 39.77 -1.23 5.53
CA LEU A 39 38.63 -1.54 4.63
C LEU A 39 38.28 -0.36 3.73
N ARG A 40 38.71 0.85 4.12
CA ARG A 40 38.51 2.06 3.37
C ARG A 40 39.77 2.92 3.28
N LYS A 41 40.18 3.18 2.04
CA LYS A 41 41.40 3.96 1.75
C LYS A 41 41.16 5.47 1.59
N ARG A 42 39.90 5.90 1.34
CA ARG A 42 39.57 7.31 1.07
C ARG A 42 38.43 7.77 1.95
N LEU A 43 38.44 9.03 2.36
CA LEU A 43 37.31 9.67 3.05
C LEU A 43 36.08 9.67 2.17
N ARG A 44 34.92 9.53 2.81
CA ARG A 44 33.64 9.66 2.12
C ARG A 44 33.40 11.10 1.70
N LYS A 45 32.94 11.31 0.45
CA LYS A 45 32.42 12.61 0.05
C LYS A 45 31.16 12.92 0.87
N LYS A 46 30.78 14.19 1.01
CA LYS A 46 29.64 14.63 1.81
C LYS A 46 28.37 13.79 1.54
N ARG A 47 27.98 13.65 0.27
CA ARG A 47 26.80 12.86 -0.13
C ARG A 47 26.93 11.36 0.25
N ASP A 48 28.11 10.78 0.09
CA ASP A 48 28.33 9.37 0.42
C ASP A 48 28.33 9.15 1.93
N LEU A 49 28.75 10.15 2.70
CA LEU A 49 28.69 10.14 4.17
C LEU A 49 27.23 10.24 4.65
N GLU A 50 26.43 11.09 4.06
CA GLU A 50 25.00 11.20 4.35
C GLU A 50 24.26 9.86 4.08
N ILE A 51 24.54 9.22 2.93
CA ILE A 51 23.98 7.90 2.59
C ILE A 51 24.45 6.84 3.60
N PHE A 52 25.72 6.82 3.94
CA PHE A 52 26.28 5.90 4.93
C PHE A 52 25.59 6.03 6.29
N ASN A 53 25.52 7.25 6.82
CA ASN A 53 24.88 7.52 8.11
C ASN A 53 23.42 7.06 8.10
N ARG A 54 22.68 7.35 7.02
CA ARG A 54 21.30 6.94 6.87
C ARG A 54 21.13 5.42 6.74
N GLN A 55 22.11 4.73 6.11
CA GLN A 55 22.15 3.26 6.07
C GLN A 55 22.31 2.66 7.46
N ILE A 56 23.28 3.17 8.25
CA ILE A 56 23.51 2.67 9.62
C ILE A 56 22.28 2.90 10.49
N GLU A 57 21.70 4.10 10.42
CA GLU A 57 20.47 4.41 11.14
C GLU A 57 19.35 3.42 10.79
N ALA A 58 19.04 3.22 9.51
CA ALA A 58 17.97 2.32 9.10
C ALA A 58 18.23 0.86 9.51
N ILE A 59 19.47 0.36 9.34
CA ILE A 59 19.84 -1.01 9.72
C ILE A 59 19.66 -1.22 11.22
N ILE A 60 20.22 -0.31 12.04
CA ILE A 60 20.20 -0.46 13.49
C ILE A 60 18.79 -0.24 14.04
N CYS A 61 18.07 0.81 13.61
CA CYS A 61 16.70 1.05 14.05
C CYS A 61 15.77 -0.10 13.69
N GLU A 62 15.91 -0.70 12.50
CA GLU A 62 15.11 -1.87 12.13
C GLU A 62 15.46 -3.09 13.00
N ALA A 63 16.74 -3.33 13.30
CA ALA A 63 17.16 -4.40 14.19
C ALA A 63 16.66 -4.19 15.63
N VAL A 64 16.70 -2.95 16.14
CA VAL A 64 16.14 -2.57 17.45
C VAL A 64 14.63 -2.81 17.49
N HIS A 65 13.90 -2.26 16.52
CA HIS A 65 12.44 -2.42 16.43
C HIS A 65 12.05 -3.89 16.40
N ARG A 66 12.70 -4.66 15.54
CA ARG A 66 12.42 -6.09 15.41
C ARG A 66 12.76 -6.89 16.65
N HIS A 67 13.82 -6.52 17.37
CA HIS A 67 14.17 -7.13 18.65
C HIS A 67 13.10 -6.89 19.73
N LEU A 68 12.49 -5.71 19.73
CA LEU A 68 11.52 -5.28 20.74
C LEU A 68 10.08 -5.76 20.43
N THR A 69 9.70 -5.87 19.15
CA THR A 69 8.31 -6.15 18.75
C THR A 69 8.09 -7.55 18.15
N GLY A 70 9.12 -8.23 17.67
CA GLY A 70 8.96 -9.48 16.92
C GLY A 70 9.16 -10.76 17.74
N ALA A 71 8.29 -11.75 17.54
CA ALA A 71 8.50 -13.10 18.04
C ALA A 71 9.65 -13.81 17.31
N ASP A 72 9.72 -13.64 15.97
CA ASP A 72 10.88 -14.02 15.16
C ASP A 72 11.68 -12.75 14.84
N LYS A 73 12.90 -12.68 15.37
CA LYS A 73 13.73 -11.47 15.33
C LYS A 73 14.47 -11.26 14.01
N ARG A 74 14.29 -12.12 13.02
CA ARG A 74 14.98 -12.06 11.74
C ARG A 74 14.35 -11.02 10.80
N ILE A 75 15.21 -10.34 10.06
CA ILE A 75 14.87 -9.33 9.06
C ILE A 75 15.42 -9.82 7.73
N ALA A 76 14.54 -10.14 6.79
CA ALA A 76 14.93 -10.58 5.45
C ALA A 76 15.41 -9.39 4.61
N ILE A 77 16.50 -9.59 3.87
CA ILE A 77 17.03 -8.58 2.97
C ILE A 77 17.59 -9.20 1.70
N SER A 78 17.24 -8.66 0.54
CA SER A 78 17.86 -9.06 -0.71
C SER A 78 19.13 -8.25 -0.94
N LEU A 79 20.27 -8.89 -0.75
CA LEU A 79 21.60 -8.28 -0.97
C LEU A 79 22.12 -8.46 -2.40
N SER A 80 21.30 -8.90 -3.35
CA SER A 80 21.70 -9.05 -4.74
C SER A 80 21.88 -7.68 -5.42
N ASN A 81 22.94 -7.54 -6.23
CA ASN A 81 23.21 -6.31 -7.00
C ASN A 81 22.01 -5.90 -7.90
N ARG A 82 21.21 -6.87 -8.35
CA ARG A 82 20.00 -6.62 -9.14
C ARG A 82 18.92 -5.88 -8.36
N HIS A 83 18.84 -6.07 -7.05
CA HIS A 83 17.89 -5.39 -6.17
C HIS A 83 18.45 -4.09 -5.59
N LEU A 84 19.72 -4.09 -5.16
CA LEU A 84 20.37 -2.93 -4.57
C LEU A 84 20.76 -1.86 -5.59
N GLY A 85 20.95 -2.20 -6.86
CA GLY A 85 21.37 -1.27 -7.93
C GLY A 85 20.22 -0.64 -8.72
N ARG A 86 18.97 -0.79 -8.33
CA ARG A 86 17.81 -0.22 -9.05
C ARG A 86 17.80 1.29 -8.95
N LYS A 87 17.89 1.97 -10.10
CA LYS A 87 17.80 3.44 -10.21
C LYS A 87 16.43 4.00 -9.78
N ASP A 88 15.39 3.16 -9.80
CA ASP A 88 14.00 3.49 -9.44
C ASP A 88 13.69 3.24 -7.96
N SER A 89 14.69 2.94 -7.13
CA SER A 89 14.51 2.77 -5.70
C SER A 89 14.15 4.11 -5.07
N GLU A 90 13.00 4.19 -4.42
CA GLU A 90 12.54 5.37 -3.66
C GLU A 90 13.57 5.76 -2.58
N SER A 91 14.35 4.80 -2.12
CA SER A 91 15.38 5.00 -1.11
C SER A 91 16.79 4.90 -1.70
N LYS A 92 17.51 6.01 -1.69
CA LYS A 92 18.93 6.09 -2.11
C LYS A 92 19.85 5.23 -1.26
N ILE A 93 19.40 4.74 -0.11
CA ILE A 93 20.20 3.89 0.78
C ILE A 93 20.23 2.44 0.32
N LEU A 94 19.34 1.99 -0.55
CA LEU A 94 19.34 0.63 -1.12
C LEU A 94 20.37 0.53 -2.26
N ASN A 95 21.63 0.48 -1.90
CA ASN A 95 22.75 0.34 -2.84
C ASN A 95 23.78 -0.69 -2.34
N ASN A 96 24.82 -0.96 -3.14
CA ASN A 96 25.80 -2.02 -2.84
C ASN A 96 26.56 -1.81 -1.51
N THR A 97 26.71 -0.56 -1.03
CA THR A 97 27.39 -0.31 0.26
C THR A 97 26.58 -0.77 1.45
N LEU A 98 25.23 -0.88 1.32
CA LEU A 98 24.37 -1.42 2.36
C LEU A 98 24.76 -2.85 2.75
N SER A 99 25.05 -3.70 1.76
CA SER A 99 25.50 -5.08 2.00
C SER A 99 26.79 -5.13 2.80
N GLN A 100 27.75 -4.25 2.47
CA GLN A 100 29.02 -4.20 3.18
C GLN A 100 28.86 -3.71 4.62
N ASN A 101 28.02 -2.69 4.83
CA ASN A 101 27.74 -2.16 6.17
C ASN A 101 27.10 -3.23 7.08
N ILE A 102 26.15 -4.01 6.56
CA ILE A 102 25.54 -5.12 7.32
C ILE A 102 26.60 -6.16 7.69
N LYS A 103 27.45 -6.57 6.75
CA LYS A 103 28.55 -7.53 7.00
C LYS A 103 29.53 -7.03 8.03
N ASN A 104 29.95 -5.76 7.94
CA ASN A 104 30.87 -5.15 8.90
C ASN A 104 30.26 -5.09 10.30
N LEU A 105 28.98 -4.68 10.42
CA LEU A 105 28.27 -4.65 11.71
C LEU A 105 28.06 -6.05 12.32
N ALA A 106 28.04 -7.09 11.49
CA ALA A 106 27.91 -8.48 11.89
C ALA A 106 29.28 -9.19 12.08
N SER A 107 30.41 -8.50 11.87
CA SER A 107 31.71 -9.11 12.13
C SER A 107 31.88 -9.47 13.62
N PRO A 108 32.73 -10.46 13.94
CA PRO A 108 32.99 -10.84 15.34
C PRO A 108 33.44 -9.67 16.22
N GLU A 109 34.22 -8.73 15.67
CA GLU A 109 34.74 -7.58 16.40
C GLU A 109 33.67 -6.51 16.67
N MET A 110 32.73 -6.38 15.75
CA MET A 110 31.62 -5.43 15.91
C MET A 110 30.43 -6.01 16.69
N SER A 111 29.99 -7.22 16.37
CA SER A 111 28.90 -7.98 17.03
C SER A 111 27.60 -7.18 17.29
N PHE A 112 27.34 -6.14 16.52
CA PHE A 112 26.07 -5.39 16.60
C PHE A 112 24.93 -6.11 15.92
N LEU A 113 25.25 -6.91 14.89
CA LEU A 113 24.28 -7.73 14.18
C LEU A 113 24.72 -9.19 14.17
N GLU A 114 23.75 -10.06 13.96
CA GLU A 114 23.97 -11.42 13.50
C GLU A 114 23.46 -11.52 12.05
N LEU A 115 24.11 -12.34 11.21
CA LEU A 115 23.83 -12.43 9.79
C LEU A 115 23.78 -13.90 9.36
N GLN A 116 22.69 -14.29 8.70
CA GLN A 116 22.54 -15.58 8.04
C GLN A 116 22.49 -15.36 6.52
N ALA A 117 23.42 -15.95 5.81
CA ALA A 117 23.41 -15.88 4.34
C ALA A 117 22.25 -16.68 3.77
N GLY A 118 21.60 -16.12 2.75
CA GLY A 118 20.55 -16.82 2.01
C GLY A 118 21.10 -18.03 1.23
N ASN A 119 20.24 -18.99 0.96
CA ASN A 119 20.56 -20.19 0.21
C ASN A 119 19.59 -20.35 -0.97
N GLN A 120 20.10 -20.31 -2.20
CA GLN A 120 19.29 -20.46 -3.41
C GLN A 120 18.62 -21.83 -3.53
N LYS A 121 19.26 -22.89 -2.99
CA LYS A 121 18.71 -24.27 -3.06
C LYS A 121 17.49 -24.45 -2.17
N THR A 122 17.46 -23.78 -1.01
CA THR A 122 16.35 -23.82 -0.05
C THR A 122 15.40 -22.65 -0.20
N ALA A 123 15.64 -21.74 -1.16
CA ALA A 123 14.90 -20.50 -1.36
C ALA A 123 14.91 -19.59 -0.10
N GLU A 124 15.90 -19.73 0.77
CA GLU A 124 16.09 -18.87 1.92
C GLU A 124 16.69 -17.54 1.51
N VAL A 125 16.14 -16.45 2.04
CA VAL A 125 16.63 -15.09 1.82
C VAL A 125 17.68 -14.78 2.89
N THR A 126 18.70 -13.99 2.54
CA THR A 126 19.64 -13.47 3.54
C THR A 126 18.88 -12.72 4.61
N SER A 127 19.17 -12.99 5.88
CA SER A 127 18.53 -12.34 7.01
C SER A 127 19.55 -11.88 8.06
N PHE A 128 19.22 -10.81 8.78
CA PHE A 128 20.01 -10.30 9.90
C PHE A 128 19.10 -9.97 11.09
N TRP A 129 19.70 -9.87 12.29
CA TRP A 129 19.01 -9.50 13.52
C TRP A 129 19.98 -8.84 14.53
N ALA A 130 19.45 -8.34 15.63
CA ALA A 130 20.25 -7.71 16.66
C ALA A 130 21.23 -8.70 17.29
N GLY A 131 22.53 -8.39 17.24
CA GLY A 131 23.59 -9.14 17.90
C GLY A 131 23.71 -8.79 19.39
N LYS A 132 24.48 -9.58 20.13
CA LYS A 132 24.61 -9.45 21.59
C LYS A 132 24.97 -8.03 22.04
N ARG A 133 25.89 -7.38 21.35
CA ARG A 133 26.34 -6.03 21.69
C ARG A 133 25.24 -4.99 21.50
N LEU A 134 24.43 -5.10 20.45
CA LEU A 134 23.29 -4.22 20.24
C LEU A 134 22.22 -4.44 21.31
N ILE A 135 21.92 -5.70 21.65
CA ILE A 135 20.95 -6.04 22.71
C ILE A 135 21.37 -5.43 24.05
N THR A 136 22.65 -5.52 24.42
CA THR A 136 23.19 -4.87 25.63
C THR A 136 22.93 -3.37 25.60
N ARG A 137 23.21 -2.69 24.47
CA ARG A 137 22.97 -1.24 24.32
C ARG A 137 21.51 -0.85 24.37
N ILE A 138 20.60 -1.68 23.84
CA ILE A 138 19.14 -1.48 23.95
C ILE A 138 18.74 -1.48 25.43
N ASN A 139 19.19 -2.48 26.20
CA ASN A 139 18.85 -2.63 27.62
C ASN A 139 19.45 -1.51 28.49
N GLU A 140 20.74 -1.16 28.28
CA GLU A 140 21.42 -0.06 29.00
C GLU A 140 20.70 1.27 28.82
N ARG A 141 20.20 1.54 27.60
CA ARG A 141 19.50 2.79 27.25
C ARG A 141 17.99 2.73 27.50
N LYS A 142 17.48 1.57 27.92
CA LYS A 142 16.03 1.29 28.14
C LYS A 142 15.18 1.68 26.93
N LEU A 143 15.66 1.36 25.73
CA LEU A 143 14.94 1.70 24.50
C LEU A 143 13.67 0.87 24.37
N THR A 144 12.63 1.52 23.86
CA THR A 144 11.34 0.94 23.49
C THR A 144 11.09 1.13 21.99
N TYR A 145 10.06 0.50 21.44
CA TYR A 145 9.68 0.73 20.05
C TYR A 145 9.21 2.18 19.79
N LEU A 146 8.74 2.90 20.81
CA LEU A 146 8.33 4.31 20.75
C LEU A 146 9.52 5.28 20.54
N ASP A 147 10.76 4.83 20.78
CA ASP A 147 11.97 5.59 20.50
C ASP A 147 12.31 5.66 19.01
N LEU A 148 11.58 4.92 18.19
CA LEU A 148 11.75 4.81 16.75
C LEU A 148 10.57 5.40 15.99
N THR A 149 10.81 5.76 14.73
CA THR A 149 9.75 6.26 13.82
C THR A 149 10.06 5.83 12.39
N LEU A 150 9.17 6.13 11.48
CA LEU A 150 9.42 6.03 10.04
C LEU A 150 9.67 7.42 9.44
N GLU A 151 10.55 7.48 8.45
CA GLU A 151 10.72 8.69 7.64
C GLU A 151 9.40 9.01 6.95
N LYS A 152 8.96 10.26 7.03
CA LYS A 152 7.73 10.72 6.35
C LYS A 152 7.82 10.49 4.85
N THR A 153 6.72 10.12 4.25
CA THR A 153 6.60 9.94 2.81
C THR A 153 6.81 11.28 2.10
N LYS A 154 7.94 11.45 1.41
CA LYS A 154 8.29 12.72 0.72
C LYS A 154 7.42 13.00 -0.50
N ASN A 155 7.05 11.94 -1.22
CA ASN A 155 6.26 12.04 -2.44
C ASN A 155 4.90 11.40 -2.20
N VAL A 156 3.98 12.17 -1.59
CA VAL A 156 2.62 11.70 -1.29
C VAL A 156 1.75 11.58 -2.55
N ILE A 157 2.16 12.19 -3.67
CA ILE A 157 1.56 11.99 -5.00
C ILE A 157 2.61 11.52 -6.01
N GLU A 158 2.28 10.53 -6.82
CA GLU A 158 3.14 9.97 -7.86
C GLU A 158 2.40 9.96 -9.20
N LEU A 159 3.09 10.40 -10.26
CA LEU A 159 2.63 10.26 -11.64
C LEU A 159 3.47 9.20 -12.35
N ARG A 160 2.82 8.22 -13.00
CA ARG A 160 3.50 7.09 -13.67
C ARG A 160 3.13 7.03 -15.15
N GLU A 161 4.09 6.62 -15.97
CA GLU A 161 3.86 6.28 -17.38
C GLU A 161 2.87 5.11 -17.51
N THR A 162 2.36 4.93 -18.72
CA THR A 162 1.64 3.72 -19.10
C THR A 162 2.52 2.49 -18.82
N LYS A 163 1.95 1.49 -18.19
CA LYS A 163 2.63 0.23 -17.90
C LYS A 163 2.98 -0.49 -19.20
N ALA A 164 4.27 -0.66 -19.47
CA ALA A 164 4.73 -1.47 -20.59
C ALA A 164 4.46 -2.97 -20.38
N HIS A 165 4.35 -3.70 -21.48
CA HIS A 165 4.13 -5.16 -21.43
C HIS A 165 5.25 -5.84 -20.61
N GLY A 166 4.89 -6.75 -19.71
CA GLY A 166 5.83 -7.48 -18.85
C GLY A 166 6.37 -6.69 -17.65
N GLN A 167 6.03 -5.40 -17.50
CA GLN A 167 6.41 -4.64 -16.30
C GLN A 167 5.31 -4.70 -15.23
N ALA A 168 5.71 -4.66 -13.97
CA ALA A 168 4.76 -4.62 -12.86
C ALA A 168 4.07 -3.25 -12.72
N LYS A 169 4.78 -2.15 -13.00
CA LYS A 169 4.30 -0.75 -12.90
C LYS A 169 4.96 0.13 -13.96
N GLY A 170 4.31 1.24 -14.33
CA GLY A 170 4.89 2.29 -15.18
C GLY A 170 6.04 3.02 -14.48
N LYS A 171 6.92 3.66 -15.23
CA LYS A 171 8.02 4.47 -14.68
C LYS A 171 7.47 5.74 -14.03
N LEU A 172 8.17 6.24 -13.02
CA LEU A 172 7.84 7.50 -12.37
C LEU A 172 8.16 8.68 -13.29
N ILE A 173 7.21 9.60 -13.45
CA ILE A 173 7.35 10.83 -14.24
C ILE A 173 7.54 12.02 -13.29
N LYS A 174 8.46 12.90 -13.62
CA LYS A 174 8.53 14.22 -13.01
C LYS A 174 7.44 15.12 -13.59
N TYR A 175 6.75 15.85 -12.76
CA TYR A 175 5.70 16.79 -13.16
C TYR A 175 5.97 18.17 -12.55
N PRO A 176 5.50 19.25 -13.21
CA PRO A 176 5.58 20.61 -12.65
C PRO A 176 4.61 20.78 -11.48
N GLU A 177 4.94 21.65 -10.55
CA GLU A 177 3.99 22.12 -9.53
C GLU A 177 2.93 22.98 -10.22
N THR A 178 1.66 22.67 -9.95
CA THR A 178 0.47 23.40 -10.40
C THR A 178 -0.50 23.52 -9.24
N GLU A 179 -1.51 24.36 -9.35
CA GLU A 179 -2.58 24.45 -8.34
C GLU A 179 -3.18 23.08 -8.04
N LEU A 180 -3.45 22.27 -9.08
CA LEU A 180 -3.99 20.93 -8.94
C LEU A 180 -3.03 19.98 -8.17
N THR A 181 -1.74 19.97 -8.51
CA THR A 181 -0.79 19.10 -7.83
C THR A 181 -0.51 19.54 -6.40
N THR A 182 -0.59 20.84 -6.12
CA THR A 182 -0.52 21.40 -4.78
C THR A 182 -1.73 20.97 -3.96
N GLN A 183 -2.94 21.11 -4.50
CA GLN A 183 -4.17 20.63 -3.86
C GLN A 183 -4.08 19.14 -3.50
N TYR A 184 -3.75 18.28 -4.45
CA TYR A 184 -3.61 16.84 -4.21
C TYR A 184 -2.58 16.51 -3.13
N ARG A 185 -1.49 17.28 -3.06
CA ARG A 185 -0.47 17.12 -2.02
C ARG A 185 -1.02 17.53 -0.65
N ASP A 186 -1.67 18.68 -0.56
CA ASP A 186 -2.22 19.20 0.69
C ASP A 186 -3.30 18.25 1.25
N GLU A 187 -4.18 17.72 0.40
CA GLU A 187 -5.17 16.71 0.76
C GLU A 187 -4.49 15.46 1.36
N MET A 188 -3.46 14.94 0.68
CA MET A 188 -2.74 13.77 1.15
C MET A 188 -1.95 14.02 2.44
N GLU A 189 -1.39 15.22 2.61
CA GLU A 189 -0.67 15.58 3.84
C GLU A 189 -1.63 15.72 5.02
N GLN A 190 -2.82 16.28 4.83
CA GLN A 190 -3.87 16.31 5.85
C GLN A 190 -4.29 14.89 6.27
N ILE A 191 -4.57 14.02 5.31
CA ILE A 191 -4.94 12.62 5.60
C ILE A 191 -3.80 11.92 6.34
N ASN A 192 -2.56 12.05 5.88
CA ASN A 192 -1.41 11.41 6.51
C ASN A 192 -1.07 11.98 7.89
N ALA A 193 -1.30 13.27 8.12
CA ALA A 193 -1.14 13.86 9.44
C ALA A 193 -2.11 13.20 10.44
N PHE A 194 -3.38 13.07 10.05
CA PHE A 194 -4.40 12.46 10.87
C PHE A 194 -4.13 10.97 11.15
N LEU A 195 -3.68 10.21 10.13
CA LEU A 195 -3.30 8.80 10.29
C LEU A 195 -2.08 8.60 11.22
N ARG A 196 -1.12 9.54 11.22
CA ARG A 196 0.05 9.46 12.13
C ARG A 196 -0.28 9.73 13.58
N ASP A 197 -1.30 10.55 13.83
CA ASP A 197 -1.72 10.93 15.18
C ASP A 197 -2.68 9.89 15.79
N ALA A 198 -3.24 8.98 14.96
CA ALA A 198 -4.13 7.93 15.39
C ALA A 198 -3.38 6.70 15.94
N ASP A 199 -3.97 6.02 16.91
CA ASP A 199 -3.49 4.73 17.39
C ASP A 199 -4.08 3.60 16.55
N ILE A 200 -3.32 3.14 15.55
CA ILE A 200 -3.72 2.10 14.61
C ILE A 200 -2.82 0.88 14.82
N CYS A 201 -3.36 -0.20 15.35
CA CYS A 201 -2.62 -1.39 15.72
C CYS A 201 -3.15 -2.65 15.02
N TYR A 202 -2.25 -3.61 14.77
CA TYR A 202 -2.61 -4.95 14.36
C TYR A 202 -2.46 -5.92 15.53
N GLN A 203 -3.56 -6.52 15.97
CA GLN A 203 -3.63 -7.42 17.13
C GLN A 203 -3.58 -8.91 16.77
N GLY A 204 -3.44 -9.26 15.47
CA GLY A 204 -3.44 -10.64 15.02
C GLY A 204 -2.11 -11.37 15.23
N GLU A 205 -2.11 -12.67 14.95
CA GLU A 205 -0.92 -13.53 15.15
C GLU A 205 0.18 -13.36 14.09
N LYS A 206 -0.10 -12.66 12.99
CA LYS A 206 0.86 -12.47 11.91
C LYS A 206 1.86 -11.40 12.25
N ASP A 207 3.07 -11.57 11.77
CA ASP A 207 4.15 -10.61 11.91
C ASP A 207 4.02 -9.49 10.87
N ILE A 208 3.18 -8.51 11.17
CA ILE A 208 2.91 -7.34 10.33
C ILE A 208 3.58 -6.10 10.93
N ASP A 209 4.18 -5.27 10.09
CA ASP A 209 4.70 -3.95 10.48
C ASP A 209 3.57 -2.91 10.40
N ASP A 210 2.85 -2.72 11.50
CA ASP A 210 1.74 -1.77 11.61
C ASP A 210 2.18 -0.31 11.77
N SER A 211 3.47 -0.05 11.94
CA SER A 211 4.01 1.32 11.99
C SER A 211 3.87 2.09 10.67
N ARG A 212 3.57 1.40 9.56
CA ARG A 212 3.43 1.99 8.24
C ARG A 212 2.00 2.44 7.98
N VAL A 213 1.64 3.64 8.41
CA VAL A 213 0.29 4.19 8.28
C VAL A 213 0.12 5.22 7.17
N GLU A 214 1.21 5.78 6.64
CA GLU A 214 1.13 6.81 5.60
C GLU A 214 0.72 6.27 4.24
N LEU A 215 -0.09 7.07 3.55
CA LEU A 215 -0.61 6.80 2.22
C LEU A 215 0.06 7.68 1.18
N LYS A 216 0.08 7.20 -0.05
CA LYS A 216 0.40 7.97 -1.25
C LYS A 216 -0.63 7.73 -2.33
N ARG A 217 -0.89 8.75 -3.14
CA ARG A 217 -1.81 8.70 -4.26
C ARG A 217 -1.05 8.49 -5.56
N ILE A 218 -1.40 7.46 -6.36
CA ILE A 218 -0.66 7.09 -7.56
C ILE A 218 -1.54 7.26 -8.79
N PHE A 219 -1.16 8.21 -9.64
CA PHE A 219 -1.76 8.45 -10.94
C PHE A 219 -1.02 7.70 -12.04
N ASN A 220 -1.72 7.34 -13.10
CA ASN A 220 -1.21 6.47 -14.16
C ASN A 220 -1.31 7.12 -15.55
N ASN A 221 -0.66 6.49 -16.53
CA ASN A 221 -0.71 6.88 -17.95
C ASN A 221 -0.29 8.34 -18.24
N GLY A 222 0.56 8.90 -17.38
CA GLY A 222 1.02 10.29 -17.52
C GLY A 222 -0.10 11.34 -17.32
N CYS A 223 -1.20 10.97 -16.67
CA CYS A 223 -2.40 11.81 -16.57
C CYS A 223 -2.94 11.82 -15.14
N PHE A 224 -3.18 13.01 -14.58
CA PHE A 224 -3.76 13.20 -13.26
C PHE A 224 -5.27 12.93 -13.17
N GLU A 225 -5.90 12.53 -14.27
CA GLU A 225 -7.29 12.08 -14.31
C GLU A 225 -7.42 10.56 -14.52
N GLN A 226 -6.34 9.81 -14.30
CA GLN A 226 -6.30 8.36 -14.48
C GLN A 226 -5.60 7.67 -13.30
N GLY A 227 -6.23 6.66 -12.73
CA GLY A 227 -5.74 5.98 -11.53
C GLY A 227 -6.07 6.75 -10.26
N GLY A 228 -5.08 7.28 -9.55
CA GLY A 228 -5.27 8.09 -8.33
C GLY A 228 -5.60 7.29 -7.07
N ARG A 229 -5.57 5.96 -7.09
CA ARG A 229 -5.80 5.12 -5.91
C ARG A 229 -4.73 5.34 -4.84
N LEU A 230 -5.12 5.09 -3.60
CA LEU A 230 -4.27 5.21 -2.43
C LEU A 230 -3.48 3.92 -2.18
N TYR A 231 -2.21 4.08 -1.81
CA TYR A 231 -1.27 3.00 -1.51
C TYR A 231 -0.41 3.39 -0.31
N GLY A 232 0.09 2.43 0.43
CA GLY A 232 1.11 2.67 1.47
C GLY A 232 0.78 2.05 2.82
N GLY A 233 -0.34 2.35 3.42
CA GLY A 233 -0.74 1.82 4.72
C GLY A 233 -0.63 0.29 4.81
N PHE A 234 -0.21 -0.23 5.97
CA PHE A 234 0.07 -1.67 6.13
C PHE A 234 -1.16 -2.55 5.82
N TRP A 235 -2.35 -2.05 6.07
CA TRP A 235 -3.64 -2.74 5.84
C TRP A 235 -3.97 -2.99 4.37
N ILE A 236 -3.47 -2.16 3.43
CA ILE A 236 -3.78 -2.27 1.98
C ILE A 236 -3.27 -3.59 1.38
N ALA A 237 -2.17 -4.12 1.90
CA ALA A 237 -1.57 -5.36 1.42
C ALA A 237 -2.04 -6.61 2.19
N MET A 238 -2.89 -6.44 3.21
CA MET A 238 -3.40 -7.53 4.03
C MET A 238 -4.45 -8.35 3.28
N LYS A 239 -4.66 -9.58 3.72
CA LYS A 239 -5.80 -10.38 3.26
C LYS A 239 -7.05 -9.92 4.01
N SER A 240 -8.21 -9.98 3.38
CA SER A 240 -9.48 -9.58 3.98
C SER A 240 -9.70 -10.20 5.37
N ALA A 241 -9.47 -11.50 5.52
CA ALA A 241 -9.60 -12.18 6.80
C ALA A 241 -8.66 -11.70 7.93
N ASP A 242 -7.62 -10.95 7.63
CA ASP A 242 -6.67 -10.43 8.61
C ASP A 242 -7.03 -8.99 9.03
N LEU A 243 -7.88 -8.31 8.25
CA LEU A 243 -8.28 -6.92 8.52
C LEU A 243 -9.10 -6.79 9.79
N ARG A 244 -9.86 -7.81 10.17
CA ARG A 244 -10.64 -7.87 11.41
C ARG A 244 -9.78 -7.75 12.68
N ASP A 245 -8.47 -8.06 12.56
CA ASP A 245 -7.53 -8.00 13.68
C ASP A 245 -6.88 -6.61 13.82
N ILE A 246 -7.39 -5.59 13.12
CA ILE A 246 -6.96 -4.20 13.25
C ILE A 246 -7.83 -3.51 14.30
N THR A 247 -7.19 -2.67 15.12
CA THR A 247 -7.86 -1.74 16.04
C THR A 247 -7.49 -0.30 15.69
N ILE A 248 -8.42 0.62 15.97
CA ILE A 248 -8.22 2.06 15.93
C ILE A 248 -8.68 2.59 17.28
N ASP A 249 -7.79 3.28 18.02
CA ASP A 249 -8.06 3.78 19.38
C ASP A 249 -8.63 2.67 20.30
N ASP A 250 -7.99 1.48 20.29
CA ASP A 250 -8.40 0.27 21.04
C ASP A 250 -9.77 -0.33 20.65
N GLU A 251 -10.47 0.18 19.63
CA GLU A 251 -11.70 -0.41 19.10
C GLU A 251 -11.43 -1.23 17.82
N TRP A 252 -12.13 -2.36 17.67
CA TRP A 252 -12.10 -3.17 16.45
C TRP A 252 -12.68 -2.40 15.25
N VAL A 253 -12.16 -2.72 14.07
CA VAL A 253 -12.63 -2.10 12.83
C VAL A 253 -13.79 -2.86 12.20
N THR A 254 -14.62 -2.13 11.47
CA THR A 254 -15.64 -2.63 10.56
C THR A 254 -15.37 -2.11 9.16
N ALA A 255 -15.73 -2.88 8.13
CA ALA A 255 -15.55 -2.52 6.74
C ALA A 255 -16.85 -1.96 6.13
N LEU A 256 -16.73 -0.82 5.47
CA LEU A 256 -17.83 -0.20 4.72
C LEU A 256 -17.44 -0.16 3.24
N ASP A 257 -18.19 -0.87 2.39
CA ASP A 257 -17.90 -1.02 0.96
C ASP A 257 -18.99 -0.39 0.09
N TYR A 258 -18.57 0.32 -0.97
CA TYR A 258 -19.50 0.82 -1.97
C TYR A 258 -20.00 -0.29 -2.88
N GLY A 259 -21.28 -0.51 -2.88
CA GLY A 259 -21.92 -1.46 -3.79
C GLY A 259 -21.91 -0.97 -5.24
N GLN A 260 -21.39 -1.80 -6.17
CA GLN A 260 -21.53 -1.58 -7.61
C GLN A 260 -20.86 -0.27 -8.12
N MET A 261 -19.77 0.17 -7.48
CA MET A 261 -19.14 1.47 -7.67
C MET A 261 -18.91 1.80 -9.17
N ALA A 262 -18.23 0.93 -9.92
CA ALA A 262 -17.91 1.18 -11.32
C ALA A 262 -19.13 1.38 -12.22
N ILE A 263 -20.24 0.64 -11.99
CA ILE A 263 -21.47 0.78 -12.76
C ILE A 263 -22.18 2.08 -12.42
N ARG A 264 -22.26 2.44 -11.15
CA ARG A 264 -22.87 3.70 -10.72
C ARG A 264 -22.08 4.90 -11.25
N LEU A 265 -20.75 4.84 -11.29
CA LEU A 265 -19.92 5.84 -11.94
C LEU A 265 -20.14 5.90 -13.45
N ALA A 266 -20.37 4.77 -14.12
CA ALA A 266 -20.74 4.75 -15.53
C ALA A 266 -22.09 5.45 -15.80
N TYR A 267 -23.09 5.23 -14.96
CA TYR A 267 -24.38 5.93 -15.03
C TYR A 267 -24.21 7.44 -14.77
N SER A 268 -23.41 7.83 -13.80
CA SER A 268 -23.08 9.24 -13.55
C SER A 268 -22.40 9.88 -14.77
N LEU A 269 -21.45 9.22 -15.36
CA LEU A 269 -20.74 9.70 -16.57
C LEU A 269 -21.71 9.86 -17.77
N ALA A 270 -22.67 8.94 -17.91
CA ALA A 270 -23.70 8.99 -18.94
C ALA A 270 -24.85 9.98 -18.59
N LYS A 271 -24.83 10.60 -17.40
CA LYS A 271 -25.91 11.46 -16.86
C LYS A 271 -27.28 10.76 -16.90
N ALA A 272 -27.30 9.46 -16.63
CA ALA A 272 -28.49 8.63 -16.67
C ALA A 272 -28.96 8.25 -15.27
N PRO A 273 -30.27 8.18 -15.03
CA PRO A 273 -30.81 7.72 -13.75
C PRO A 273 -30.57 6.22 -13.55
N ILE A 274 -30.36 5.81 -12.30
CA ILE A 274 -30.29 4.39 -11.93
C ILE A 274 -31.72 3.84 -11.85
N HIS A 275 -31.96 2.69 -12.49
CA HIS A 275 -33.27 2.03 -12.58
C HIS A 275 -33.26 0.61 -11.96
N PHE A 276 -32.22 0.26 -11.24
CA PHE A 276 -31.99 -1.06 -10.64
C PHE A 276 -31.58 -0.94 -9.16
N GLU A 277 -31.84 -1.95 -8.39
CA GLU A 277 -31.27 -2.14 -7.05
C GLU A 277 -29.89 -2.78 -7.15
N ASP A 278 -29.77 -3.86 -7.92
CA ASP A 278 -28.52 -4.55 -8.21
C ASP A 278 -28.27 -4.63 -9.72
N ALA A 279 -27.19 -3.97 -10.15
CA ALA A 279 -26.74 -3.90 -11.54
C ALA A 279 -26.41 -5.27 -12.16
N TYR A 280 -26.21 -6.30 -11.36
CA TYR A 280 -25.69 -7.58 -11.82
C TYR A 280 -26.73 -8.70 -11.85
N THR A 281 -27.96 -8.44 -11.47
CA THR A 281 -29.02 -9.47 -11.43
C THR A 281 -29.72 -9.66 -12.77
N LEU A 282 -29.88 -8.61 -13.59
CA LEU A 282 -30.63 -8.63 -14.84
C LEU A 282 -31.99 -9.37 -14.69
N ASP A 283 -32.69 -9.10 -13.60
CA ASP A 283 -33.93 -9.81 -13.21
C ASP A 283 -33.78 -11.33 -12.98
N ARG A 284 -32.54 -11.84 -12.87
CA ARG A 284 -32.21 -13.24 -12.57
C ARG A 284 -31.91 -13.40 -11.08
N LYS A 285 -32.47 -14.43 -10.44
CA LYS A 285 -32.42 -14.62 -8.97
C LYS A 285 -31.35 -15.63 -8.51
N THR A 286 -30.25 -15.86 -9.23
CA THR A 286 -29.22 -16.81 -8.82
C THR A 286 -27.86 -16.14 -8.58
N ASP A 287 -27.22 -16.41 -7.44
CA ASP A 287 -25.92 -15.82 -7.08
C ASP A 287 -24.80 -16.17 -8.10
N SER A 288 -24.85 -17.37 -8.67
CA SER A 288 -23.89 -17.79 -9.69
C SER A 288 -24.00 -16.96 -10.98
N ALA A 289 -25.23 -16.58 -11.38
CA ALA A 289 -25.43 -15.70 -12.54
C ALA A 289 -24.93 -14.28 -12.25
N ARG A 290 -25.17 -13.77 -11.04
CA ARG A 290 -24.74 -12.45 -10.59
C ARG A 290 -23.21 -12.28 -10.70
N GLU A 291 -22.45 -13.24 -10.20
CA GLU A 291 -20.97 -13.18 -10.27
C GLU A 291 -20.45 -13.21 -11.72
N VAL A 292 -21.04 -14.01 -12.58
CA VAL A 292 -20.72 -14.05 -14.02
C VAL A 292 -20.99 -12.71 -14.68
N ILE A 293 -22.15 -12.11 -14.44
CA ILE A 293 -22.54 -10.80 -14.97
C ILE A 293 -21.59 -9.71 -14.48
N LYS A 294 -21.31 -9.65 -13.17
CA LYS A 294 -20.36 -8.69 -12.56
C LYS A 294 -19.01 -8.73 -13.26
N ARG A 295 -18.47 -9.94 -13.48
CA ARG A 295 -17.18 -10.08 -14.16
C ARG A 295 -17.21 -9.70 -15.62
N LEU A 296 -18.27 -10.09 -16.33
CA LEU A 296 -18.42 -9.75 -17.75
C LEU A 296 -18.57 -8.24 -17.93
N MET A 297 -19.36 -7.57 -17.12
CA MET A 297 -19.51 -6.11 -17.15
C MET A 297 -18.19 -5.40 -16.84
N ASN A 298 -17.42 -5.87 -15.87
CA ASN A 298 -16.08 -5.34 -15.61
C ASN A 298 -15.15 -5.50 -16.83
N ILE A 299 -15.21 -6.64 -17.54
CA ILE A 299 -14.46 -6.82 -18.79
C ILE A 299 -14.96 -5.86 -19.86
N MET A 300 -16.26 -5.72 -20.05
CA MET A 300 -16.86 -4.83 -21.05
C MET A 300 -16.50 -3.36 -20.84
N LEU A 301 -16.39 -2.91 -19.58
CA LEU A 301 -15.97 -1.52 -19.27
C LEU A 301 -14.48 -1.29 -19.47
N ASN A 302 -13.64 -2.33 -19.25
CA ASN A 302 -12.19 -2.18 -19.21
C ASN A 302 -11.45 -2.67 -20.47
N ALA A 303 -12.04 -3.58 -21.26
CA ALA A 303 -11.42 -4.13 -22.46
C ALA A 303 -11.94 -3.46 -23.73
N PRO A 304 -11.07 -3.24 -24.76
CA PRO A 304 -11.51 -2.68 -26.03
C PRO A 304 -12.47 -3.64 -26.75
N THR A 305 -13.34 -3.08 -27.60
CA THR A 305 -14.29 -3.85 -28.45
C THR A 305 -13.62 -4.81 -29.41
N THR A 306 -12.35 -4.57 -29.76
CA THR A 306 -11.54 -5.45 -30.64
C THR A 306 -11.18 -6.78 -29.97
N LYS A 307 -11.34 -6.93 -28.66
CA LYS A 307 -11.13 -8.17 -27.94
C LYS A 307 -12.46 -8.88 -27.72
N THR A 308 -12.45 -10.20 -27.87
CA THR A 308 -13.60 -11.01 -27.45
C THR A 308 -13.80 -10.91 -25.96
N TRP A 309 -14.95 -10.39 -25.54
CA TRP A 309 -15.35 -10.37 -24.15
C TRP A 309 -15.79 -11.76 -23.73
N ALA A 310 -15.09 -12.38 -22.83
CA ALA A 310 -15.38 -13.71 -22.36
C ALA A 310 -15.13 -13.84 -20.86
N VAL A 311 -16.01 -14.56 -20.19
CA VAL A 311 -15.87 -14.87 -18.76
C VAL A 311 -14.75 -15.92 -18.58
N PRO A 312 -13.86 -15.77 -17.57
CA PRO A 312 -12.80 -16.73 -17.31
C PRO A 312 -13.33 -18.16 -17.09
N LYS A 313 -12.71 -19.16 -17.73
CA LYS A 313 -13.13 -20.58 -17.73
C LYS A 313 -13.39 -21.20 -16.35
N ARG A 314 -12.77 -20.67 -15.30
CA ARG A 314 -12.91 -21.16 -13.92
C ARG A 314 -14.24 -20.85 -13.22
N LEU A 315 -15.09 -20.00 -13.84
CA LEU A 315 -16.29 -19.50 -13.18
C LEU A 315 -17.60 -20.19 -13.55
N SER A 316 -17.64 -21.03 -14.59
CA SER A 316 -18.84 -21.78 -14.90
C SER A 316 -18.61 -22.93 -15.91
N ALA A 317 -19.25 -24.06 -15.67
CA ALA A 317 -19.34 -25.17 -16.63
C ALA A 317 -20.12 -24.80 -17.90
N MET A 318 -20.99 -23.77 -17.83
CA MET A 318 -21.80 -23.25 -18.95
C MET A 318 -20.99 -22.42 -19.97
N GLN A 319 -19.73 -22.14 -19.70
CA GLN A 319 -18.89 -21.18 -20.46
C GLN A 319 -18.34 -21.68 -21.79
N LYS A 320 -18.56 -22.92 -22.15
CA LYS A 320 -18.10 -23.44 -23.46
C LYS A 320 -19.01 -23.02 -24.62
N ASP A 321 -20.18 -22.48 -24.33
CA ASP A 321 -21.14 -22.05 -25.34
C ASP A 321 -20.94 -20.59 -25.72
N SER A 322 -20.44 -20.34 -26.94
CA SER A 322 -20.24 -19.01 -27.50
C SER A 322 -21.58 -18.25 -27.69
N ASP A 323 -22.68 -18.99 -27.88
CA ASP A 323 -24.00 -18.39 -28.09
C ASP A 323 -24.57 -17.89 -26.76
N PHE A 324 -24.38 -18.65 -25.68
CA PHE A 324 -24.72 -18.19 -24.35
C PHE A 324 -24.04 -16.88 -23.97
N GLN A 325 -22.74 -16.77 -24.24
CA GLN A 325 -21.98 -15.54 -23.93
C GLN A 325 -22.46 -14.36 -24.79
N ARG A 326 -22.72 -14.57 -26.09
CA ARG A 326 -23.25 -13.51 -26.97
C ARG A 326 -24.63 -13.04 -26.52
N ASN A 327 -25.51 -13.96 -26.16
CA ASN A 327 -26.84 -13.64 -25.66
C ASN A 327 -26.76 -12.86 -24.35
N LEU A 328 -25.90 -13.29 -23.41
CA LEU A 328 -25.70 -12.58 -22.14
C LEU A 328 -25.15 -11.16 -22.32
N ILE A 329 -24.19 -10.95 -23.26
CA ILE A 329 -23.69 -9.63 -23.60
C ILE A 329 -24.82 -8.74 -24.17
N SER A 330 -25.69 -9.32 -25.01
CA SER A 330 -26.84 -8.60 -25.57
C SER A 330 -27.85 -8.21 -24.49
N GLU A 331 -28.17 -9.12 -23.57
CA GLU A 331 -29.03 -8.85 -22.43
C GLU A 331 -28.46 -7.76 -21.51
N ILE A 332 -27.16 -7.83 -21.19
CA ILE A 332 -26.48 -6.78 -20.41
C ILE A 332 -26.58 -5.42 -21.08
N LYS A 333 -26.35 -5.37 -22.40
CA LYS A 333 -26.44 -4.11 -23.17
C LYS A 333 -27.85 -3.54 -23.22
N GLU A 334 -28.87 -4.39 -23.31
CA GLU A 334 -30.25 -3.93 -23.32
C GLU A 334 -30.67 -3.46 -21.92
N PHE A 335 -30.37 -4.21 -20.87
CA PHE A 335 -30.67 -3.82 -19.48
C PHE A 335 -29.95 -2.52 -19.10
N HIS A 336 -28.69 -2.39 -19.49
CA HIS A 336 -27.85 -1.20 -19.24
C HIS A 336 -27.76 -0.29 -20.46
N LYS A 337 -28.83 -0.17 -21.24
CA LYS A 337 -28.89 0.66 -22.45
C LYS A 337 -28.36 2.08 -22.27
N PRO A 338 -28.63 2.79 -21.14
CA PRO A 338 -28.08 4.13 -20.93
C PRO A 338 -26.55 4.21 -20.96
N ILE A 339 -25.85 3.16 -20.57
CA ILE A 339 -24.40 3.10 -20.51
C ILE A 339 -23.77 2.16 -21.56
N ALA A 340 -24.58 1.56 -22.44
CA ALA A 340 -24.09 0.58 -23.42
C ALA A 340 -23.02 1.16 -24.35
N HIS A 341 -23.04 2.46 -24.62
CA HIS A 341 -22.05 3.17 -25.43
C HIS A 341 -20.67 3.28 -24.75
N LEU A 342 -20.59 3.09 -23.44
CA LEU A 342 -19.32 3.09 -22.67
C LEU A 342 -18.61 1.74 -22.73
N PHE A 343 -19.32 0.65 -23.09
CA PHE A 343 -18.69 -0.67 -23.17
C PHE A 343 -17.65 -0.71 -24.30
N GLY A 344 -16.45 -1.16 -23.97
CA GLY A 344 -15.31 -1.18 -24.86
C GLY A 344 -14.47 0.09 -24.86
N GLY A 345 -14.88 1.14 -24.14
CA GLY A 345 -14.19 2.42 -24.06
C GLY A 345 -13.00 2.47 -23.10
N GLN A 346 -12.66 1.36 -22.42
CA GLN A 346 -11.51 1.26 -21.52
C GLN A 346 -11.53 2.25 -20.34
N TYR A 347 -12.68 2.46 -19.75
CA TYR A 347 -12.91 3.46 -18.70
C TYR A 347 -12.30 3.12 -17.32
N GLY A 348 -11.69 1.95 -17.14
CA GLY A 348 -11.20 1.48 -15.82
C GLY A 348 -10.31 2.47 -15.09
N MET A 349 -9.35 3.11 -15.79
CA MET A 349 -8.47 4.10 -15.16
C MET A 349 -9.20 5.40 -14.83
N LYS A 350 -10.22 5.78 -15.60
CA LYS A 350 -11.07 6.94 -15.31
C LYS A 350 -11.99 6.66 -14.10
N PHE A 351 -12.55 5.45 -14.02
CA PHE A 351 -13.37 5.06 -12.86
C PHE A 351 -12.54 4.97 -11.59
N MET A 352 -11.31 4.43 -11.65
CA MET A 352 -10.37 4.46 -10.52
C MET A 352 -10.07 5.88 -10.05
N PHE A 353 -9.96 6.83 -10.97
CA PHE A 353 -9.77 8.23 -10.65
C PHE A 353 -11.00 8.80 -9.92
N LEU A 354 -12.20 8.65 -10.48
CA LEU A 354 -13.44 9.13 -9.87
C LEU A 354 -13.69 8.49 -8.49
N GLU A 355 -13.46 7.17 -8.38
CA GLU A 355 -13.49 6.44 -7.11
C GLU A 355 -12.54 7.07 -6.08
N SER A 356 -11.30 7.39 -6.50
CA SER A 356 -10.32 7.97 -5.60
C SER A 356 -10.64 9.41 -5.19
N GLU A 357 -11.24 10.24 -6.06
CA GLU A 357 -11.73 11.58 -5.71
C GLU A 357 -12.79 11.49 -4.61
N ILE A 358 -13.80 10.62 -4.80
CA ILE A 358 -14.84 10.38 -3.80
C ILE A 358 -14.22 9.94 -2.47
N LEU A 359 -13.25 9.02 -2.52
CA LEU A 359 -12.62 8.47 -1.33
C LEU A 359 -11.79 9.52 -0.56
N ILE A 360 -11.07 10.39 -1.26
CA ILE A 360 -10.34 11.51 -0.66
C ILE A 360 -11.30 12.42 0.11
N ASP A 361 -12.40 12.83 -0.51
CA ASP A 361 -13.38 13.71 0.14
C ASP A 361 -14.06 13.03 1.34
N VAL A 362 -14.32 11.71 1.25
CA VAL A 362 -14.83 10.93 2.40
C VAL A 362 -13.82 10.94 3.55
N LEU A 363 -12.53 10.71 3.27
CA LEU A 363 -11.48 10.70 4.31
C LEU A 363 -11.32 12.07 4.96
N LEU A 364 -11.31 13.16 4.17
CA LEU A 364 -11.20 14.51 4.69
C LEU A 364 -12.41 14.89 5.55
N ASP A 365 -13.61 14.50 5.14
CA ASP A 365 -14.81 14.75 5.94
C ASP A 365 -14.83 13.92 7.23
N LEU A 366 -14.43 12.64 7.19
CA LEU A 366 -14.26 11.83 8.39
C LEU A 366 -13.22 12.44 9.35
N ASN A 367 -12.08 12.89 8.82
CA ASN A 367 -11.04 13.54 9.61
C ASN A 367 -11.57 14.81 10.31
N SER A 368 -12.41 15.63 9.60
CA SER A 368 -13.04 16.81 10.19
C SER A 368 -13.95 16.49 11.38
N LYS A 369 -14.40 15.25 11.49
CA LYS A 369 -15.25 14.72 12.57
C LYS A 369 -14.47 13.92 13.62
N GLY A 370 -13.14 13.88 13.52
CA GLY A 370 -12.29 13.11 14.41
C GLY A 370 -12.39 11.60 14.20
N ILE A 371 -12.81 11.15 13.01
CA ILE A 371 -12.96 9.72 12.67
C ILE A 371 -11.84 9.29 11.74
N VAL A 372 -11.06 8.28 12.16
CA VAL A 372 -10.04 7.66 11.35
C VAL A 372 -10.66 6.70 10.34
N GLY A 373 -10.34 6.89 9.06
CA GLY A 373 -10.71 5.99 7.96
C GLY A 373 -9.48 5.35 7.32
N LEU A 374 -9.46 4.02 7.22
CA LEU A 374 -8.38 3.29 6.55
C LEU A 374 -8.89 2.81 5.18
N PRO A 375 -8.47 3.45 4.08
CA PRO A 375 -9.01 3.14 2.75
C PRO A 375 -8.42 1.87 2.17
N ILE A 376 -9.27 1.06 1.51
CA ILE A 376 -8.89 -0.10 0.70
C ILE A 376 -9.72 -0.07 -0.58
N HIS A 377 -9.21 0.59 -1.64
CA HIS A 377 -9.93 0.79 -2.90
C HIS A 377 -11.24 1.56 -2.72
N ASP A 378 -12.40 0.92 -2.89
CA ASP A 378 -13.75 1.44 -2.70
C ASP A 378 -14.34 1.13 -1.31
N CYS A 379 -13.54 0.51 -0.44
CA CYS A 379 -13.87 0.19 0.94
C CYS A 379 -13.12 1.10 1.92
N ILE A 380 -13.72 1.36 3.10
CA ILE A 380 -13.08 2.06 4.21
C ILE A 380 -13.27 1.24 5.49
N LEU A 381 -12.18 1.01 6.23
CA LEU A 381 -12.26 0.51 7.58
C LEU A 381 -12.38 1.70 8.54
N VAL A 382 -13.31 1.62 9.45
CA VAL A 382 -13.50 2.56 10.56
C VAL A 382 -13.73 1.79 11.86
N LYS A 383 -13.53 2.40 13.02
CA LYS A 383 -13.92 1.77 14.28
C LYS A 383 -15.43 1.53 14.34
N GLU A 384 -15.86 0.45 14.99
CA GLU A 384 -17.28 0.04 15.02
C GLU A 384 -18.21 1.16 15.50
N SER A 385 -17.81 1.92 16.51
CA SER A 385 -18.59 3.06 17.03
C SER A 385 -18.82 4.17 16.01
N ALA A 386 -17.97 4.30 14.99
CA ALA A 386 -18.06 5.31 13.94
C ALA A 386 -18.83 4.84 12.69
N GLN A 387 -19.21 3.54 12.61
CA GLN A 387 -19.82 2.91 11.45
C GLN A 387 -20.98 3.72 10.85
N LYS A 388 -21.92 4.15 11.68
CA LYS A 388 -23.13 4.87 11.21
C LYS A 388 -22.77 6.20 10.57
N ILE A 389 -21.93 7.00 11.22
CA ILE A 389 -21.50 8.30 10.73
C ILE A 389 -20.70 8.15 9.44
N ALA A 390 -19.78 7.18 9.39
CA ALA A 390 -18.98 6.92 8.20
C ALA A 390 -19.85 6.52 7.00
N LYS A 391 -20.85 5.67 7.19
CA LYS A 391 -21.83 5.32 6.15
C LYS A 391 -22.60 6.53 5.64
N GLU A 392 -23.07 7.41 6.52
CA GLU A 392 -23.75 8.64 6.15
C GLU A 392 -22.84 9.58 5.32
N VAL A 393 -21.57 9.74 5.72
CA VAL A 393 -20.58 10.50 4.98
C VAL A 393 -20.36 9.91 3.59
N MET A 394 -20.12 8.59 3.49
CA MET A 394 -19.91 7.91 2.21
C MET A 394 -21.09 8.14 1.25
N LEU A 395 -22.32 7.93 1.70
CA LEU A 395 -23.52 8.13 0.88
C LEU A 395 -23.66 9.58 0.40
N ARG A 396 -23.44 10.54 1.29
CA ARG A 396 -23.55 11.96 0.98
C ARG A 396 -22.47 12.43 -0.01
N VAL A 397 -21.21 12.06 0.23
CA VAL A 397 -20.11 12.44 -0.66
C VAL A 397 -20.28 11.83 -2.05
N PHE A 398 -20.67 10.55 -2.13
CA PHE A 398 -20.97 9.93 -3.42
C PHE A 398 -22.04 10.72 -4.20
N LYS A 399 -23.14 11.10 -3.53
CA LYS A 399 -24.20 11.89 -4.14
C LYS A 399 -23.74 13.27 -4.62
N GLN A 400 -22.84 13.92 -3.87
CA GLN A 400 -22.24 15.20 -4.27
C GLN A 400 -21.43 15.09 -5.57
N HIS A 401 -20.64 14.01 -5.72
CA HIS A 401 -19.82 13.79 -6.92
C HIS A 401 -20.61 13.33 -8.15
N THR A 402 -21.69 12.58 -7.94
CA THR A 402 -22.35 11.82 -9.01
C THR A 402 -23.77 12.28 -9.34
N ASN A 403 -24.42 13.01 -8.44
CA ASN A 403 -25.86 13.27 -8.42
C ASN A 403 -26.74 12.00 -8.36
N LEU A 404 -26.16 10.85 -7.97
CA LEU A 404 -26.83 9.56 -7.87
C LEU A 404 -26.75 9.03 -6.44
N ASP A 405 -27.67 8.15 -6.08
CA ASP A 405 -27.62 7.45 -4.80
C ASP A 405 -26.66 6.24 -4.88
N ALA A 406 -25.85 6.04 -3.85
CA ALA A 406 -25.01 4.86 -3.66
C ALA A 406 -25.68 3.84 -2.73
N THR A 407 -25.14 2.63 -2.73
CA THR A 407 -25.34 1.66 -1.66
C THR A 407 -24.01 1.46 -0.92
N VAL A 408 -24.07 1.41 0.41
CA VAL A 408 -22.91 1.11 1.26
C VAL A 408 -23.28 -0.06 2.15
N ALA A 409 -22.57 -1.17 1.98
CA ALA A 409 -22.73 -2.38 2.78
C ALA A 409 -21.72 -2.40 3.93
N VAL A 410 -22.08 -3.02 5.03
CA VAL A 410 -21.15 -3.45 6.07
C VAL A 410 -20.68 -4.84 5.68
N GLU A 411 -19.39 -4.98 5.40
CA GLU A 411 -18.81 -6.28 5.06
C GLU A 411 -18.31 -7.00 6.32
N ALA A 412 -18.56 -8.31 6.39
CA ALA A 412 -17.96 -9.16 7.39
C ALA A 412 -16.47 -9.35 7.06
N LEU A 413 -15.57 -8.98 7.97
CA LEU A 413 -14.12 -9.15 7.87
C LEU A 413 -13.69 -10.56 8.30
#